data_a88e424761d872bd30c977a9cc63c31d
#
_entry.id   a88e424761d872bd30c977a9cc63c31d
#
_cell.length_a   1.000
_cell.length_b   1.000
_cell.length_c   1.000
_cell.angle_alpha   90.00
_cell.angle_beta   90.00
_cell.angle_gamma   90.00
#
_symmetry.space_group_name_H-M   'P 1'
#
loop_
_entity.id
_entity.type
_entity.pdbx_description
1 polymer ?
#
loop_
_entity_poly.entity_id
_entity_poly.type
_entity_poly.pdbx_seq_one_letter_code
_entity_poly.pdbx_strand_id
1 'polypeptide(L)'
;MSDLTKRALEQSLKNLLLQKPLHKITISDIADDCGINRMTFYYHFKDIYDLVEWSCQEDAAKALAGKKTYETWQQGFEQIFEAVLANKPFIMNVYHSVSREQVETYLYKLTYDLLEGVVEEQAVGMSVRPEDKAFIANVYKLSLIHISEPTRRVVIS
;
A
#
# COMPACT_ATOMS: atom_id res chain seq x y z
N MET A 1 3.06 -2.40 -22.29
CA MET A 1 1.65 -2.77 -22.46
C MET A 1 1.04 -3.39 -21.20
N SER A 2 1.73 -4.25 -20.48
CA SER A 2 1.24 -4.86 -19.23
C SER A 2 0.84 -3.83 -18.16
N ASP A 3 1.60 -2.76 -17.95
CA ASP A 3 1.32 -1.74 -16.95
C ASP A 3 0.09 -0.87 -17.27
N LEU A 4 -0.17 -0.58 -18.53
CA LEU A 4 -1.34 0.20 -18.92
C LEU A 4 -2.64 -0.54 -18.59
N THR A 5 -2.67 -1.85 -18.84
CA THR A 5 -3.82 -2.71 -18.52
C THR A 5 -4.04 -2.81 -17.01
N LYS A 6 -2.97 -2.98 -16.22
CA LYS A 6 -3.07 -3.00 -14.76
C LYS A 6 -3.64 -1.70 -14.21
N ARG A 7 -3.20 -0.55 -14.73
CA ARG A 7 -3.72 0.77 -14.34
C ARG A 7 -5.16 0.99 -14.74
N ALA A 8 -5.58 0.49 -15.89
CA ALA A 8 -6.99 0.53 -16.30
C ALA A 8 -7.86 -0.30 -15.34
N LEU A 9 -7.42 -1.51 -14.98
CA LEU A 9 -8.10 -2.36 -14.00
C LEU A 9 -8.17 -1.72 -12.61
N GLU A 10 -7.08 -1.09 -12.15
CA GLU A 10 -7.05 -0.32 -10.92
C GLU A 10 -8.05 0.83 -10.92
N GLN A 11 -8.06 1.63 -11.99
CA GLN A 11 -8.97 2.77 -12.11
C GLN A 11 -10.44 2.33 -12.12
N SER A 12 -10.75 1.27 -12.84
CA SER A 12 -12.09 0.67 -12.84
C SER A 12 -12.49 0.20 -11.43
N LEU A 13 -11.62 -0.52 -10.74
CA LEU A 13 -11.87 -0.93 -9.36
C LEU A 13 -12.15 0.27 -8.45
N LYS A 14 -11.33 1.32 -8.50
CA LYS A 14 -11.51 2.55 -7.71
C LYS A 14 -12.85 3.23 -8.02
N ASN A 15 -13.24 3.30 -9.29
CA ASN A 15 -14.54 3.87 -9.69
C ASN A 15 -15.73 3.04 -9.19
N LEU A 16 -15.66 1.72 -9.29
CA LEU A 16 -16.72 0.82 -8.81
C LEU A 16 -16.85 0.86 -7.28
N LEU A 17 -15.77 1.04 -6.54
CA LEU A 17 -15.77 1.17 -5.09
C LEU A 17 -16.42 2.45 -4.58
N LEU A 18 -16.59 3.47 -5.43
CA LEU A 18 -17.39 4.65 -5.10
C LEU A 18 -18.90 4.36 -5.16
N GLN A 19 -19.31 3.29 -5.86
CA GLN A 19 -20.72 2.96 -6.12
C GLN A 19 -21.22 1.80 -5.25
N LYS A 20 -20.34 0.82 -4.97
CA LYS A 20 -20.71 -0.39 -4.24
C LYS A 20 -19.53 -0.95 -3.42
N PRO A 21 -19.80 -1.67 -2.33
CA PRO A 21 -18.74 -2.25 -1.50
C PRO A 21 -17.99 -3.36 -2.24
N LEU A 22 -16.72 -3.57 -1.84
CA LEU A 22 -15.80 -4.50 -2.49
C LEU A 22 -16.37 -5.91 -2.66
N HIS A 23 -17.06 -6.44 -1.65
CA HIS A 23 -17.65 -7.78 -1.67
C HIS A 23 -18.78 -7.96 -2.71
N LYS A 24 -19.29 -6.85 -3.28
CA LYS A 24 -20.31 -6.85 -4.36
C LYS A 24 -19.69 -6.59 -5.74
N ILE A 25 -18.40 -6.33 -5.82
CA ILE A 25 -17.70 -6.14 -7.08
C ILE A 25 -17.23 -7.50 -7.59
N THR A 26 -17.51 -7.79 -8.85
CA THR A 26 -17.08 -9.00 -9.53
C THR A 26 -15.97 -8.70 -10.55
N ILE A 27 -15.20 -9.71 -10.92
CA ILE A 27 -14.21 -9.58 -12.00
C ILE A 27 -14.91 -9.23 -13.33
N SER A 28 -16.15 -9.68 -13.53
CA SER A 28 -16.94 -9.30 -14.71
C SER A 28 -17.24 -7.80 -14.71
N ASP A 29 -17.64 -7.22 -13.56
CA ASP A 29 -17.89 -5.77 -13.49
C ASP A 29 -16.65 -4.96 -13.88
N ILE A 30 -15.47 -5.35 -13.39
CA ILE A 30 -14.21 -4.67 -13.71
C ILE A 30 -13.84 -4.85 -15.18
N ALA A 31 -13.98 -6.08 -15.72
CA ALA A 31 -13.64 -6.39 -17.10
C ALA A 31 -14.57 -5.65 -18.08
N ASP A 32 -15.87 -5.61 -17.79
CA ASP A 32 -16.88 -4.92 -18.61
C ASP A 32 -16.65 -3.40 -18.59
N ASP A 33 -16.34 -2.82 -17.43
CA ASP A 33 -16.04 -1.38 -17.29
C ASP A 33 -14.75 -0.98 -18.04
N CYS A 34 -13.75 -1.88 -18.10
CA CYS A 34 -12.52 -1.68 -18.86
C CYS A 34 -12.65 -2.02 -20.34
N GLY A 35 -13.74 -2.65 -20.77
CA GLY A 35 -13.90 -3.16 -22.15
C GLY A 35 -12.94 -4.29 -22.51
N ILE A 36 -12.56 -5.13 -21.55
CA ILE A 36 -11.62 -6.25 -21.74
C ILE A 36 -12.28 -7.60 -21.43
N ASN A 37 -11.63 -8.68 -21.86
CA ASN A 37 -12.06 -10.03 -21.52
C ASN A 37 -11.62 -10.39 -20.08
N ARG A 38 -12.44 -11.16 -19.34
CA ARG A 38 -12.11 -11.71 -18.03
C ARG A 38 -10.78 -12.47 -18.01
N MET A 39 -10.42 -13.16 -19.09
CA MET A 39 -9.13 -13.84 -19.20
C MET A 39 -7.96 -12.87 -19.14
N THR A 40 -8.11 -11.65 -19.65
CA THR A 40 -7.12 -10.58 -19.54
C THR A 40 -6.92 -10.15 -18.08
N PHE A 41 -7.99 -10.11 -17.27
CA PHE A 41 -7.86 -9.89 -15.83
C PHE A 41 -7.00 -10.97 -15.19
N TYR A 42 -7.32 -12.25 -15.41
CA TYR A 42 -6.60 -13.38 -14.82
C TYR A 42 -5.15 -13.52 -15.30
N TYR A 43 -4.81 -12.92 -16.44
CA TYR A 43 -3.43 -12.84 -16.87
C TYR A 43 -2.57 -11.94 -15.97
N HIS A 44 -3.18 -10.94 -15.33
CA HIS A 44 -2.49 -9.94 -14.50
C HIS A 44 -2.67 -10.17 -12.99
N PHE A 45 -3.83 -10.63 -12.57
CA PHE A 45 -4.21 -10.76 -11.16
C PHE A 45 -4.95 -12.08 -10.92
N LYS A 46 -4.65 -12.70 -9.80
CA LYS A 46 -5.28 -13.93 -9.36
C LYS A 46 -6.77 -13.73 -9.03
N ASP A 47 -7.05 -12.64 -8.32
CA ASP A 47 -8.39 -12.26 -7.87
C ASP A 47 -8.45 -10.73 -7.62
N ILE A 48 -9.62 -10.25 -7.16
CA ILE A 48 -9.81 -8.82 -6.87
C ILE A 48 -8.92 -8.35 -5.72
N TYR A 49 -8.65 -9.18 -4.73
CA TYR A 49 -7.81 -8.81 -3.59
C TYR A 49 -6.34 -8.64 -4.01
N ASP A 50 -5.86 -9.44 -4.96
CA ASP A 50 -4.54 -9.27 -5.56
C ASP A 50 -4.42 -7.93 -6.31
N LEU A 51 -5.47 -7.52 -7.03
CA LEU A 51 -5.55 -6.18 -7.63
C LEU A 51 -5.58 -5.07 -6.57
N VAL A 52 -6.32 -5.24 -5.48
CA VAL A 52 -6.35 -4.30 -4.35
C VAL A 52 -4.96 -4.15 -3.73
N GLU A 53 -4.29 -5.26 -3.45
CA GLU A 53 -2.94 -5.25 -2.87
C GLU A 53 -1.96 -4.52 -3.79
N TRP A 54 -1.97 -4.84 -5.08
CA TRP A 54 -1.15 -4.17 -6.08
C TRP A 54 -1.44 -2.65 -6.14
N SER A 55 -2.71 -2.25 -6.13
CA SER A 55 -3.12 -0.83 -6.11
C SER A 55 -2.57 -0.09 -4.89
N CYS A 56 -2.68 -0.70 -3.72
CA CYS A 56 -2.13 -0.12 -2.49
C CYS A 56 -0.60 -0.01 -2.54
N GLN A 57 0.10 -1.01 -3.08
CA GLN A 57 1.56 -0.97 -3.25
C GLN A 57 1.99 0.13 -4.22
N GLU A 58 1.28 0.32 -5.33
CA GLU A 58 1.57 1.39 -6.29
C GLU A 58 1.34 2.79 -5.69
N ASP A 59 0.23 2.99 -4.97
CA ASP A 59 -0.07 4.26 -4.32
C ASP A 59 0.98 4.59 -3.23
N ALA A 60 1.40 3.58 -2.47
CA ALA A 60 2.47 3.71 -1.48
C ALA A 60 3.83 4.01 -2.12
N ALA A 61 4.18 3.33 -3.20
CA ALA A 61 5.43 3.58 -3.92
C ALA A 61 5.49 5.01 -4.47
N LYS A 62 4.36 5.52 -4.98
CA LYS A 62 4.25 6.93 -5.42
C LYS A 62 4.41 7.90 -4.27
N ALA A 63 3.74 7.65 -3.13
CA ALA A 63 3.83 8.50 -1.94
C ALA A 63 5.27 8.56 -1.39
N LEU A 64 6.00 7.42 -1.43
CA LEU A 64 7.36 7.31 -0.91
C LEU A 64 8.45 7.66 -1.93
N ALA A 65 8.10 8.02 -3.18
CA ALA A 65 9.09 8.30 -4.21
C ALA A 65 10.05 9.42 -3.77
N GLY A 66 11.36 9.12 -3.69
CA GLY A 66 12.40 10.06 -3.27
C GLY A 66 12.37 10.46 -1.78
N LYS A 67 11.60 9.76 -0.95
CA LYS A 67 11.41 10.08 0.48
C LYS A 67 11.92 8.99 1.44
N LYS A 68 12.81 8.12 0.98
CA LYS A 68 13.38 7.01 1.78
C LYS A 68 14.79 7.28 2.28
N THR A 69 15.16 8.56 2.51
CA THR A 69 16.46 8.97 3.02
C THR A 69 16.34 9.42 4.47
N TYR A 70 17.47 9.52 5.15
CA TYR A 70 17.52 10.04 6.53
C TYR A 70 16.92 11.44 6.66
N GLU A 71 17.12 12.30 5.67
CA GLU A 71 16.58 13.66 5.67
C GLU A 71 15.10 13.74 5.28
N THR A 72 14.57 12.76 4.56
CA THR A 72 13.23 12.83 3.94
C THR A 72 12.22 11.82 4.48
N TRP A 73 12.62 10.87 5.35
CA TRP A 73 11.75 9.80 5.82
C TRP A 73 10.49 10.31 6.55
N GLN A 74 10.61 11.42 7.31
CA GLN A 74 9.46 12.03 7.99
C GLN A 74 8.44 12.54 6.98
N GLN A 75 8.89 13.18 5.91
CA GLN A 75 8.01 13.63 4.82
C GLN A 75 7.38 12.42 4.11
N GLY A 76 8.14 11.33 3.89
CA GLY A 76 7.61 10.08 3.34
C GLY A 76 6.52 9.49 4.24
N PHE A 77 6.73 9.50 5.55
CA PHE A 77 5.77 9.02 6.52
C PHE A 77 4.49 9.88 6.53
N GLU A 78 4.60 11.21 6.51
CA GLU A 78 3.47 12.12 6.39
C GLU A 78 2.69 11.88 5.09
N GLN A 79 3.39 11.71 3.96
CA GLN A 79 2.75 11.44 2.66
C GLN A 79 1.97 10.12 2.60
N ILE A 80 2.37 9.11 3.38
CA ILE A 80 1.55 7.89 3.54
C ILE A 80 0.18 8.25 4.14
N PHE A 81 0.14 9.06 5.19
CA PHE A 81 -1.13 9.48 5.81
C PHE A 81 -1.95 10.37 4.88
N GLU A 82 -1.32 11.29 4.16
CA GLU A 82 -2.00 12.13 3.17
C GLU A 82 -2.61 11.27 2.05
N ALA A 83 -1.88 10.27 1.55
CA ALA A 83 -2.38 9.34 0.53
C ALA A 83 -3.56 8.50 1.05
N VAL A 84 -3.51 8.05 2.31
CA VAL A 84 -4.62 7.34 2.96
C VAL A 84 -5.84 8.26 3.09
N LEU A 85 -5.66 9.50 3.52
CA LEU A 85 -6.75 10.48 3.65
C LEU A 85 -7.37 10.84 2.30
N ALA A 86 -6.54 11.07 1.28
CA ALA A 86 -6.99 11.37 -0.08
C ALA A 86 -7.81 10.22 -0.70
N ASN A 87 -7.48 8.98 -0.33
CA ASN A 87 -8.16 7.77 -0.80
C ASN A 87 -9.08 7.15 0.25
N LYS A 88 -9.53 7.92 1.25
CA LYS A 88 -10.31 7.43 2.40
C LYS A 88 -11.48 6.52 2.00
N PRO A 89 -12.33 6.83 1.01
CA PRO A 89 -13.44 5.94 0.61
C PRO A 89 -12.97 4.57 0.14
N PHE A 90 -11.89 4.52 -0.65
CA PHE A 90 -11.27 3.29 -1.10
C PHE A 90 -10.70 2.48 0.07
N ILE A 91 -9.89 3.13 0.91
CA ILE A 91 -9.24 2.49 2.07
C ILE A 91 -10.28 1.93 3.04
N MET A 92 -11.35 2.69 3.33
CA MET A 92 -12.43 2.23 4.22
C MET A 92 -13.18 1.03 3.65
N ASN A 93 -13.45 1.03 2.34
CA ASN A 93 -14.09 -0.10 1.66
C ASN A 93 -13.22 -1.37 1.72
N VAL A 94 -11.93 -1.22 1.48
CA VAL A 94 -10.94 -2.30 1.60
C VAL A 94 -10.86 -2.79 3.06
N TYR A 95 -10.74 -1.87 4.02
CA TYR A 95 -10.64 -2.20 5.45
C TYR A 95 -11.84 -3.01 5.96
N HIS A 96 -13.05 -2.69 5.51
CA HIS A 96 -14.27 -3.43 5.88
C HIS A 96 -14.40 -4.78 5.16
N SER A 97 -13.64 -5.01 4.09
CA SER A 97 -13.77 -6.19 3.22
C SER A 97 -12.61 -7.18 3.37
N VAL A 98 -11.50 -6.76 3.96
CA VAL A 98 -10.32 -7.60 4.24
C VAL A 98 -10.15 -7.78 5.76
N SER A 99 -9.38 -8.79 6.16
CA SER A 99 -9.10 -8.98 7.58
C SER A 99 -8.20 -7.86 8.12
N ARG A 100 -8.40 -7.52 9.40
CA ARG A 100 -7.54 -6.57 10.11
C ARG A 100 -6.06 -6.97 10.01
N GLU A 101 -5.77 -8.26 10.09
CA GLU A 101 -4.42 -8.82 9.98
C GLU A 101 -3.76 -8.49 8.63
N GLN A 102 -4.52 -8.57 7.52
CA GLN A 102 -4.01 -8.23 6.19
C GLN A 102 -3.66 -6.74 6.09
N VAL A 103 -4.49 -5.85 6.63
CA VAL A 103 -4.21 -4.41 6.67
C VAL A 103 -2.97 -4.11 7.52
N GLU A 104 -2.86 -4.74 8.69
CA GLU A 104 -1.70 -4.57 9.58
C GLU A 104 -0.41 -5.06 8.91
N THR A 105 -0.45 -6.24 8.30
CA THR A 105 0.70 -6.80 7.56
C THR A 105 1.16 -5.86 6.45
N TYR A 106 0.23 -5.29 5.71
CA TYR A 106 0.54 -4.32 4.67
C TYR A 106 1.20 -3.05 5.22
N LEU A 107 0.64 -2.47 6.28
CA LEU A 107 1.20 -1.27 6.92
C LEU A 107 2.59 -1.54 7.54
N TYR A 108 2.79 -2.72 8.11
CA TYR A 108 4.09 -3.14 8.62
C TYR A 108 5.14 -3.24 7.52
N LYS A 109 4.77 -3.83 6.39
CA LYS A 109 5.66 -3.91 5.22
C LYS A 109 6.03 -2.53 4.70
N LEU A 110 5.04 -1.66 4.50
CA LEU A 110 5.26 -0.30 3.99
C LEU A 110 6.19 0.52 4.91
N THR A 111 5.97 0.45 6.22
CA THR A 111 6.81 1.14 7.20
C THR A 111 8.22 0.55 7.24
N TYR A 112 8.34 -0.77 7.12
CA TYR A 112 9.63 -1.44 7.05
C TYR A 112 10.44 -1.00 5.82
N ASP A 113 9.82 -1.00 4.63
CA ASP A 113 10.45 -0.60 3.37
C ASP A 113 10.97 0.86 3.42
N LEU A 114 10.22 1.74 4.09
CA LEU A 114 10.66 3.13 4.32
C LEU A 114 11.91 3.18 5.21
N LEU A 115 11.89 2.48 6.33
CA LEU A 115 12.99 2.51 7.30
C LEU A 115 14.22 1.76 6.82
N GLU A 116 14.05 0.67 6.07
CA GLU A 116 15.15 -0.07 5.47
C GLU A 116 15.97 0.85 4.55
N GLY A 117 15.31 1.69 3.74
CA GLY A 117 16.00 2.69 2.91
C GLY A 117 16.86 3.66 3.72
N VAL A 118 16.36 4.12 4.86
CA VAL A 118 17.12 5.01 5.77
C VAL A 118 18.31 4.27 6.39
N VAL A 119 18.09 3.03 6.84
CA VAL A 119 19.17 2.21 7.46
C VAL A 119 20.26 1.90 6.43
N GLU A 120 19.89 1.55 5.20
CA GLU A 120 20.84 1.29 4.14
C GLU A 120 21.69 2.52 3.82
N GLU A 121 21.07 3.71 3.73
CA GLU A 121 21.78 4.96 3.50
C GLU A 121 22.78 5.27 4.63
N GLN A 122 22.35 5.15 5.89
CA GLN A 122 23.20 5.43 7.05
C GLN A 122 24.32 4.40 7.22
N ALA A 123 24.13 3.17 6.75
CA ALA A 123 25.12 2.11 6.80
C ALA A 123 26.17 2.20 5.68
N VAL A 124 26.08 3.16 4.76
CA VAL A 124 27.07 3.34 3.71
C VAL A 124 28.45 3.62 4.32
N GLY A 125 29.45 2.81 3.94
CA GLY A 125 30.81 2.89 4.48
C GLY A 125 31.02 2.23 5.85
N MET A 126 29.99 1.62 6.44
CA MET A 126 30.06 0.86 7.69
C MET A 126 30.03 -0.66 7.39
N SER A 127 30.82 -1.43 8.16
CA SER A 127 30.77 -2.90 8.13
C SER A 127 29.62 -3.40 9.03
N VAL A 128 28.38 -3.23 8.56
CA VAL A 128 27.17 -3.67 9.28
C VAL A 128 26.60 -4.90 8.58
N ARG A 129 26.31 -5.96 9.33
CA ARG A 129 25.75 -7.19 8.77
C ARG A 129 24.30 -6.97 8.30
N PRO A 130 23.83 -7.66 7.26
CA PRO A 130 22.45 -7.55 6.78
C PRO A 130 21.40 -7.80 7.89
N GLU A 131 21.64 -8.80 8.76
CA GLU A 131 20.73 -9.12 9.88
C GLU A 131 20.64 -8.00 10.91
N ASP A 132 21.71 -7.25 11.16
CA ASP A 132 21.71 -6.11 12.09
C ASP A 132 20.93 -4.93 11.50
N LYS A 133 21.06 -4.67 10.21
CA LYS A 133 20.25 -3.67 9.49
C LYS A 133 18.77 -4.00 9.54
N ALA A 134 18.40 -5.25 9.25
CA ALA A 134 17.03 -5.74 9.32
C ALA A 134 16.47 -5.64 10.75
N PHE A 135 17.27 -5.96 11.76
CA PHE A 135 16.88 -5.81 13.17
C PHE A 135 16.58 -4.36 13.53
N ILE A 136 17.48 -3.42 13.16
CA ILE A 136 17.30 -1.98 13.41
C ILE A 136 16.02 -1.49 12.73
N ALA A 137 15.81 -1.80 11.45
CA ALA A 137 14.60 -1.40 10.71
C ALA A 137 13.32 -1.94 11.39
N ASN A 138 13.34 -3.19 11.88
CA ASN A 138 12.20 -3.78 12.59
C ASN A 138 11.91 -3.09 13.92
N VAL A 139 12.92 -2.76 14.71
CA VAL A 139 12.74 -2.04 16.00
C VAL A 139 12.09 -0.68 15.77
N TYR A 140 12.60 0.10 14.83
CA TYR A 140 12.03 1.42 14.52
C TYR A 140 10.63 1.32 13.92
N LYS A 141 10.37 0.34 13.05
CA LYS A 141 9.02 0.05 12.52
C LYS A 141 8.01 -0.16 13.65
N LEU A 142 8.32 -1.02 14.61
CA LEU A 142 7.43 -1.30 15.74
C LEU A 142 7.19 -0.04 16.58
N SER A 143 8.23 0.76 16.81
CA SER A 143 8.14 2.01 17.55
C SER A 143 7.23 3.03 16.84
N LEU A 144 7.39 3.24 15.53
CA LEU A 144 6.58 4.17 14.75
C LEU A 144 5.11 3.74 14.70
N ILE A 145 4.84 2.46 14.52
CA ILE A 145 3.47 1.93 14.48
C ILE A 145 2.80 2.10 15.84
N HIS A 146 3.50 1.84 16.92
CA HIS A 146 2.98 2.03 18.29
C HIS A 146 2.66 3.50 18.57
N ILE A 147 3.53 4.44 18.18
CA ILE A 147 3.31 5.89 18.35
C ILE A 147 2.12 6.36 17.50
N SER A 148 1.94 5.82 16.31
CA SER A 148 0.87 6.22 15.38
C SER A 148 -0.49 5.55 15.67
N GLU A 149 -0.58 4.61 16.58
CA GLU A 149 -1.81 3.88 16.89
C GLU A 149 -2.97 4.79 17.34
N PRO A 150 -2.80 5.82 18.20
CA PRO A 150 -3.84 6.79 18.50
C PRO A 150 -4.32 7.57 17.28
N THR A 151 -3.41 7.97 16.41
CA THR A 151 -3.70 8.69 15.16
C THR A 151 -4.48 7.81 14.19
N ARG A 152 -4.16 6.51 14.13
CA ARG A 152 -4.91 5.51 13.36
C ARG A 152 -6.37 5.43 13.75
N ARG A 153 -6.69 5.49 15.05
CA ARG A 153 -8.08 5.49 15.55
C ARG A 153 -8.87 6.70 15.06
N VAL A 154 -8.24 7.87 14.98
CA VAL A 154 -8.86 9.10 14.49
C VAL A 154 -9.10 9.06 12.98
N VAL A 155 -8.20 8.46 12.20
CA VAL A 155 -8.34 8.36 10.73
C VAL A 155 -9.41 7.34 10.31
N ILE A 156 -9.63 6.30 11.12
CA ILE A 156 -10.56 5.20 10.84
C ILE A 156 -11.96 5.46 11.45
N SER A 157 -12.07 6.39 12.40
CA SER A 157 -13.34 6.86 12.97
C SER A 157 -14.02 7.84 12.03
#